data_293f3f2193d1639023b4a291afefda3a
#
_entry.id   293f3f2193d1639023b4a291afefda3a
#
_cell.length_a   1.000
_cell.length_b   1.000
_cell.length_c   1.000
_cell.angle_alpha   90.00
_cell.angle_beta   90.00
_cell.angle_gamma   90.00
#
_symmetry.space_group_name_H-M   'P 1'
#
loop_
_entity.id
_entity.type
_entity.pdbx_description
1 polymer ?
#
loop_
_entity_poly.entity_id
_entity_poly.type
_entity_poly.pdbx_seq_one_letter_code
_entity_poly.pdbx_strand_id
1 'polypeptide(L)'
;MYTHLQGDFTLSTFAQVDMESDFDAAVLLVMVDDANWGKLCYEYSSQRPMIVSVVTRPGSLSDDCNSLAVPKTGIHLRITRFGPCFAFHYSHDGTWWELVRYFRMECDAPVKVGVVAQSPTGNGCQVIFQHLTYSPEPVTEIRSGK
;
A
#
# COMPACT_ATOMS: atom_id res chain seq x y z
N MET A 1 12.13 0.43 4.59
CA MET A 1 12.05 -0.05 6.00
C MET A 1 10.94 -1.07 6.08
N TYR A 2 11.19 -2.24 6.70
CA TYR A 2 10.18 -3.31 6.83
C TYR A 2 10.38 -4.10 8.12
N THR A 3 9.35 -4.87 8.50
CA THR A 3 9.37 -5.88 9.56
C THR A 3 8.69 -7.15 9.07
N HIS A 4 8.77 -8.24 9.85
CA HIS A 4 8.04 -9.47 9.61
C HIS A 4 6.85 -9.56 10.54
N LEU A 5 5.66 -9.77 10.01
CA LEU A 5 4.42 -9.93 10.76
C LEU A 5 3.78 -11.29 10.46
N GLN A 6 3.28 -11.94 11.51
CA GLN A 6 2.54 -13.18 11.42
C GLN A 6 1.12 -12.97 11.93
N GLY A 7 0.16 -13.74 11.39
CA GLY A 7 -1.25 -13.62 11.75
C GLY A 7 -1.91 -12.41 11.11
N ASP A 8 -3.07 -12.06 11.64
CA ASP A 8 -3.84 -10.90 11.20
C ASP A 8 -3.24 -9.60 11.72
N PHE A 9 -3.41 -8.53 10.98
CA PHE A 9 -2.92 -7.21 11.37
C PHE A 9 -3.53 -6.08 10.56
N THR A 10 -3.39 -4.88 11.06
CA THR A 10 -3.59 -3.63 10.33
C THR A 10 -2.35 -2.75 10.46
N LEU A 11 -1.84 -2.24 9.34
CA LEU A 11 -0.73 -1.28 9.26
C LEU A 11 -1.20 -0.06 8.49
N SER A 12 -1.01 1.14 9.04
CA SER A 12 -1.35 2.38 8.35
C SER A 12 -0.31 3.47 8.56
N THR A 13 -0.27 4.42 7.62
CA THR A 13 0.61 5.59 7.68
C THR A 13 0.01 6.75 6.89
N PHE A 14 0.36 7.98 7.24
CA PHE A 14 0.19 9.14 6.37
C PHE A 14 1.45 9.29 5.52
N ALA A 15 1.29 9.52 4.22
CA ALA A 15 2.38 9.60 3.26
C ALA A 15 2.34 10.89 2.45
N GLN A 16 3.51 11.50 2.25
CA GLN A 16 3.73 12.64 1.34
C GLN A 16 4.88 12.32 0.40
N VAL A 17 4.79 12.81 -0.83
CA VAL A 17 5.80 12.59 -1.88
C VAL A 17 6.06 13.92 -2.58
N ASP A 18 7.33 14.21 -2.80
CA ASP A 18 7.76 15.25 -3.73
C ASP A 18 7.73 14.65 -5.15
N MET A 19 6.59 14.81 -5.82
CA MET A 19 6.30 14.19 -7.10
C MET A 19 6.84 15.05 -8.25
N GLU A 20 7.96 14.62 -8.84
CA GLU A 20 8.62 15.29 -9.97
C GLU A 20 8.58 14.44 -11.26
N SER A 21 8.74 13.13 -11.12
CA SER A 21 8.82 12.21 -12.26
C SER A 21 7.73 11.14 -12.17
N ASP A 22 7.32 10.61 -13.33
CA ASP A 22 6.36 9.51 -13.39
C ASP A 22 6.83 8.33 -12.52
N PHE A 23 5.89 7.80 -11.75
CA PHE A 23 6.06 6.69 -10.80
C PHE A 23 6.84 7.03 -9.52
N ASP A 24 7.11 8.31 -9.24
CA ASP A 24 7.53 8.73 -7.90
C ASP A 24 6.43 8.39 -6.91
N ALA A 25 6.75 7.64 -5.85
CA ALA A 25 5.71 7.14 -4.95
C ALA A 25 6.16 6.87 -3.52
N ALA A 26 5.20 7.06 -2.61
CA ALA A 26 5.17 6.45 -1.29
C ALA A 26 4.40 5.14 -1.36
N VAL A 27 4.98 4.07 -0.84
CA VAL A 27 4.46 2.71 -0.99
C VAL A 27 4.31 2.03 0.37
N LEU A 28 3.14 1.43 0.63
CA LEU A 28 2.99 0.33 1.58
C LEU A 28 3.15 -0.99 0.83
N LEU A 29 4.08 -1.83 1.29
CA LEU A 29 4.41 -3.12 0.69
C LEU A 29 4.07 -4.26 1.64
N VAL A 30 3.46 -5.32 1.13
CA VAL A 30 3.38 -6.65 1.73
C VAL A 30 4.02 -7.67 0.79
N MET A 31 4.90 -8.52 1.31
CA MET A 31 5.70 -9.42 0.47
C MET A 31 5.94 -10.75 1.20
N VAL A 32 5.65 -11.84 0.52
CA VAL A 32 6.03 -13.20 0.92
C VAL A 32 7.43 -13.50 0.38
N ASP A 33 7.60 -13.32 -0.93
CA ASP A 33 8.85 -13.49 -1.68
C ASP A 33 8.83 -12.61 -2.95
N ASP A 34 9.87 -12.73 -3.78
CA ASP A 34 10.05 -11.92 -4.99
C ASP A 34 8.98 -12.16 -6.07
N ALA A 35 8.26 -13.28 -6.02
CA ALA A 35 7.18 -13.64 -6.94
C ALA A 35 5.77 -13.50 -6.35
N ASN A 36 5.65 -13.14 -5.06
CA ASN A 36 4.39 -13.09 -4.33
C ASN A 36 4.35 -11.87 -3.40
N TRP A 37 3.82 -10.76 -3.89
CA TRP A 37 3.78 -9.50 -3.16
C TRP A 37 2.63 -8.59 -3.62
N GLY A 38 2.30 -7.62 -2.78
CA GLY A 38 1.36 -6.57 -3.12
C GLY A 38 1.84 -5.21 -2.63
N LYS A 39 1.59 -4.15 -3.40
CA LYS A 39 1.88 -2.78 -3.01
C LYS A 39 0.69 -1.86 -3.22
N LEU A 40 0.53 -0.94 -2.27
CA LEU A 40 -0.38 0.18 -2.33
C LEU A 40 0.45 1.45 -2.42
N CYS A 41 0.24 2.23 -3.47
CA CYS A 41 1.04 3.40 -3.79
C CYS A 41 0.22 4.68 -3.73
N TYR A 42 0.80 5.72 -3.14
CA TYR A 42 0.50 7.10 -3.45
C TYR A 42 1.55 7.56 -4.45
N GLU A 43 1.16 7.65 -5.72
CA GLU A 43 2.07 7.66 -6.87
C GLU A 43 1.77 8.80 -7.83
N TYR A 44 2.80 9.39 -8.41
CA TYR A 44 2.67 10.29 -9.54
C TYR A 44 2.52 9.47 -10.82
N SER A 45 1.29 9.35 -11.31
CA SER A 45 0.96 8.54 -12.47
C SER A 45 0.06 9.33 -13.42
N SER A 46 0.37 9.30 -14.72
CA SER A 46 -0.36 10.09 -15.73
C SER A 46 -0.41 11.58 -15.39
N GLN A 47 0.71 12.14 -14.93
CA GLN A 47 0.93 13.55 -14.59
C GLN A 47 0.05 14.09 -13.45
N ARG A 48 -0.39 13.21 -12.53
CA ARG A 48 -1.16 13.59 -11.35
C ARG A 48 -0.98 12.57 -10.21
N PRO A 49 -1.20 12.99 -8.95
CA PRO A 49 -1.19 12.06 -7.84
C PRO A 49 -2.35 11.07 -7.93
N MET A 50 -2.05 9.79 -7.82
CA MET A 50 -2.99 8.68 -7.93
C MET A 50 -2.84 7.70 -6.77
N ILE A 51 -3.91 7.01 -6.44
CA ILE A 51 -3.84 5.76 -5.69
C ILE A 51 -3.70 4.64 -6.71
N VAL A 52 -2.60 3.88 -6.58
CA VAL A 52 -2.27 2.76 -7.46
C VAL A 52 -2.06 1.51 -6.61
N SER A 53 -2.49 0.35 -7.08
CA SER A 53 -2.21 -0.91 -6.43
C SER A 53 -1.68 -1.93 -7.43
N VAL A 54 -0.68 -2.69 -7.00
CA VAL A 54 -0.10 -3.78 -7.80
C VAL A 54 -0.09 -5.04 -6.97
N VAL A 55 -0.47 -6.16 -7.56
CA VAL A 55 -0.38 -7.48 -6.94
C VAL A 55 0.30 -8.43 -7.91
N THR A 56 1.35 -9.08 -7.43
CA THR A 56 2.10 -10.12 -8.17
C THR A 56 1.91 -11.46 -7.46
N ARG A 57 1.64 -12.51 -8.23
CA ARG A 57 1.48 -13.87 -7.75
C ARG A 57 2.44 -14.82 -8.47
N PRO A 58 2.83 -15.94 -7.82
CA PRO A 58 3.70 -16.94 -8.45
C PRO A 58 3.15 -17.40 -9.80
N GLY A 59 4.02 -17.41 -10.82
CA GLY A 59 3.67 -17.83 -12.18
C GLY A 59 2.77 -16.88 -12.98
N SER A 60 2.49 -15.68 -12.46
CA SER A 60 1.68 -14.66 -13.15
C SER A 60 2.45 -13.36 -13.38
N LEU A 61 1.93 -12.53 -14.28
CA LEU A 61 2.32 -11.13 -14.39
C LEU A 61 1.71 -10.32 -13.25
N SER A 62 2.24 -9.13 -13.02
CA SER A 62 1.68 -8.19 -12.06
C SER A 62 0.33 -7.65 -12.54
N ASP A 63 -0.66 -7.70 -11.64
CA ASP A 63 -1.94 -7.01 -11.83
C ASP A 63 -1.81 -5.57 -11.35
N ASP A 64 -1.77 -4.63 -12.26
CA ASP A 64 -1.69 -3.20 -11.97
C ASP A 64 -3.07 -2.53 -12.05
N CYS A 65 -3.34 -1.60 -11.16
CA CYS A 65 -4.61 -0.87 -11.10
C CYS A 65 -4.41 0.59 -10.69
N ASN A 66 -4.64 1.51 -11.62
CA ASN A 66 -4.80 2.93 -11.35
C ASN A 66 -6.23 3.17 -10.84
N SER A 67 -6.38 3.42 -9.53
CA SER A 67 -7.72 3.50 -8.92
C SER A 67 -8.34 4.89 -9.08
N LEU A 68 -7.73 5.93 -8.51
CA LEU A 68 -8.29 7.28 -8.55
C LEU A 68 -7.24 8.36 -8.33
N ALA A 69 -7.54 9.57 -8.81
CA ALA A 69 -6.74 10.76 -8.53
C ALA A 69 -7.03 11.28 -7.13
N VAL A 70 -5.99 11.74 -6.44
CA VAL A 70 -6.05 12.31 -5.09
C VAL A 70 -5.27 13.62 -5.01
N PRO A 71 -5.48 14.46 -3.97
CA PRO A 71 -4.71 15.70 -3.81
C PRO A 71 -3.21 15.46 -3.61
N LYS A 72 -2.37 16.41 -4.04
CA LYS A 72 -0.89 16.37 -3.83
C LYS A 72 -0.48 16.62 -2.37
N THR A 73 -1.38 16.90 -1.47
CA THR A 73 -1.11 17.26 -0.07
C THR A 73 -0.70 16.12 0.85
N GLY A 74 -0.74 14.90 0.34
CA GLY A 74 -0.52 13.66 1.09
C GLY A 74 -1.81 12.89 1.32
N ILE A 75 -1.67 11.62 1.73
CA ILE A 75 -2.77 10.69 1.87
C ILE A 75 -2.47 9.65 2.95
N HIS A 76 -3.51 9.14 3.61
CA HIS A 76 -3.37 7.99 4.48
C HIS A 76 -3.49 6.69 3.67
N LEU A 77 -2.57 5.77 3.91
CA LEU A 77 -2.54 4.43 3.30
C LEU A 77 -2.67 3.38 4.39
N ARG A 78 -3.34 2.26 4.08
CA ARG A 78 -3.51 1.15 5.02
C ARG A 78 -3.53 -0.20 4.32
N ILE A 79 -2.85 -1.17 4.93
CA ILE A 79 -2.93 -2.60 4.63
C ILE A 79 -3.55 -3.29 5.83
N THR A 80 -4.51 -4.18 5.60
CA THR A 80 -5.00 -5.11 6.61
C THR A 80 -4.93 -6.54 6.09
N ARG A 81 -4.61 -7.50 6.97
CA ARG A 81 -4.54 -8.94 6.69
C ARG A 81 -5.62 -9.68 7.45
N PHE A 82 -6.31 -10.62 6.75
CA PHE A 82 -7.31 -11.54 7.27
C PHE A 82 -6.95 -12.96 6.81
N GLY A 83 -6.23 -13.72 7.62
CA GLY A 83 -5.73 -15.03 7.18
C GLY A 83 -4.93 -14.92 5.88
N PRO A 84 -5.36 -15.56 4.76
CA PRO A 84 -4.66 -15.49 3.48
C PRO A 84 -5.06 -14.27 2.63
N CYS A 85 -5.97 -13.42 3.11
CA CYS A 85 -6.48 -12.29 2.35
C CYS A 85 -5.94 -10.96 2.87
N PHE A 86 -5.81 -10.00 1.96
CA PHE A 86 -5.35 -8.64 2.24
C PHE A 86 -6.33 -7.63 1.67
N ALA A 87 -6.47 -6.49 2.33
CA ALA A 87 -7.17 -5.34 1.81
C ALA A 87 -6.30 -4.10 1.88
N PHE A 88 -6.33 -3.32 0.81
CA PHE A 88 -5.72 -2.01 0.70
C PHE A 88 -6.79 -0.94 0.82
N HIS A 89 -6.53 0.07 1.64
CA HIS A 89 -7.40 1.22 1.80
C HIS A 89 -6.59 2.51 1.72
N TYR A 90 -7.26 3.59 1.31
CA TYR A 90 -6.76 4.95 1.47
C TYR A 90 -7.76 5.79 2.27
N SER A 91 -7.31 6.93 2.77
CA SER A 91 -8.17 7.91 3.45
C SER A 91 -7.63 9.31 3.29
N HIS A 92 -8.53 10.29 3.15
CA HIS A 92 -8.17 11.71 3.11
C HIS A 92 -7.90 12.29 4.51
N ASP A 93 -8.58 11.77 5.52
CA ASP A 93 -8.60 12.34 6.88
C ASP A 93 -8.11 11.39 7.98
N GLY A 94 -7.78 10.12 7.61
CA GLY A 94 -7.39 9.07 8.54
C GLY A 94 -8.54 8.47 9.35
N THR A 95 -9.77 8.92 9.14
CA THR A 95 -10.98 8.45 9.86
C THR A 95 -11.95 7.68 8.97
N TRP A 96 -12.20 8.19 7.77
CA TRP A 96 -13.01 7.52 6.76
C TRP A 96 -12.12 6.82 5.73
N TRP A 97 -12.27 5.50 5.58
CA TRP A 97 -11.42 4.69 4.74
C TRP A 97 -12.18 4.12 3.54
N GLU A 98 -11.57 4.21 2.37
CA GLU A 98 -12.09 3.70 1.12
C GLU A 98 -11.32 2.45 0.70
N LEU A 99 -12.04 1.40 0.33
CA LEU A 99 -11.42 0.17 -0.17
C LEU A 99 -10.85 0.40 -1.57
N VAL A 100 -9.56 0.13 -1.73
CA VAL A 100 -8.86 0.15 -3.03
C VAL A 100 -8.89 -1.23 -3.67
N ARG A 101 -8.50 -2.25 -2.89
CA ARG A 101 -8.37 -3.61 -3.40
C ARG A 101 -8.51 -4.62 -2.28
N TYR A 102 -9.17 -5.73 -2.57
CA TYR A 102 -9.21 -6.93 -1.74
C TYR A 102 -8.68 -8.11 -2.57
N PHE A 103 -7.71 -8.84 -2.04
CA PHE A 103 -7.04 -9.91 -2.77
C PHE A 103 -6.54 -11.01 -1.83
N ARG A 104 -6.34 -12.19 -2.40
CA ARG A 104 -5.76 -13.35 -1.72
C ARG A 104 -4.29 -13.50 -2.11
N MET A 105 -3.46 -13.82 -1.13
CA MET A 105 -2.06 -14.14 -1.31
C MET A 105 -1.71 -15.29 -0.36
N GLU A 106 -1.45 -16.48 -0.92
CA GLU A 106 -1.17 -17.65 -0.11
C GLU A 106 0.15 -17.48 0.64
N CYS A 107 0.07 -17.59 1.95
CA CYS A 107 1.22 -17.48 2.82
C CYS A 107 0.94 -18.06 4.21
N ASP A 108 1.63 -19.13 4.54
CA ASP A 108 1.60 -19.75 5.87
C ASP A 108 2.73 -19.21 6.80
N ALA A 109 3.65 -18.43 6.24
CA ALA A 109 4.80 -17.84 6.91
C ALA A 109 4.56 -16.37 7.30
N PRO A 110 5.40 -15.78 8.16
CA PRO A 110 5.42 -14.34 8.35
C PRO A 110 5.67 -13.60 7.03
N VAL A 111 4.92 -12.53 6.79
CA VAL A 111 5.11 -11.67 5.63
C VAL A 111 6.01 -10.49 5.97
N LYS A 112 6.83 -10.06 5.03
CA LYS A 112 7.49 -8.75 5.11
C LYS A 112 6.44 -7.68 4.84
N VAL A 113 6.35 -6.69 5.71
CA VAL A 113 5.47 -5.54 5.53
C VAL A 113 6.19 -4.27 5.91
N GLY A 114 5.98 -3.20 5.17
CA GLY A 114 6.67 -1.95 5.45
C GLY A 114 6.44 -0.86 4.41
N VAL A 115 7.29 0.16 4.48
CA VAL A 115 7.24 1.35 3.63
C VAL A 115 8.43 1.38 2.68
N VAL A 116 8.16 1.86 1.46
CA VAL A 116 9.16 2.00 0.38
C VAL A 116 8.97 3.37 -0.29
N ALA A 117 10.08 4.05 -0.57
CA ALA A 117 10.13 5.17 -1.51
C ALA A 117 10.58 4.62 -2.87
N GLN A 118 9.93 5.00 -3.95
CA GLN A 118 10.33 4.62 -5.31
C GLN A 118 10.37 5.83 -6.24
N SER A 119 11.36 5.84 -7.15
CA SER A 119 11.51 6.81 -8.24
C SER A 119 12.20 6.10 -9.41
N PRO A 120 11.48 5.25 -10.17
CA PRO A 120 12.10 4.37 -11.17
C PRO A 120 12.53 5.07 -12.45
N THR A 121 11.96 6.25 -12.74
CA THR A 121 12.23 7.01 -13.98
C THR A 121 12.91 8.36 -13.72
N GLY A 122 12.89 8.84 -12.48
CA GLY A 122 13.48 10.11 -12.07
C GLY A 122 14.88 9.98 -11.47
N ASN A 123 15.38 11.11 -10.97
CA ASN A 123 16.66 11.17 -10.24
C ASN A 123 16.54 10.88 -8.73
N GLY A 124 15.35 10.47 -8.30
CA GLY A 124 14.96 10.26 -6.91
C GLY A 124 13.81 11.17 -6.51
N CYS A 125 13.11 10.82 -5.42
CA CYS A 125 12.08 11.64 -4.82
C CYS A 125 12.20 11.61 -3.29
N GLN A 126 11.77 12.68 -2.63
CA GLN A 126 11.63 12.69 -1.19
C GLN A 126 10.26 12.13 -0.79
N VAL A 127 10.26 11.15 0.12
CA VAL A 127 9.05 10.57 0.68
C VAL A 127 9.07 10.72 2.20
N ILE A 128 7.96 11.21 2.76
CA ILE A 128 7.76 11.33 4.19
C ILE A 128 6.65 10.40 4.62
N PHE A 129 6.93 9.50 5.57
CA PHE A 129 5.96 8.66 6.23
C PHE A 129 5.77 9.15 7.67
N GLN A 130 4.53 9.43 8.06
CA GLN A 130 4.18 9.90 9.39
C GLN A 130 3.11 8.98 10.00
N HIS A 131 3.07 8.91 11.32
CA HIS A 131 2.05 8.16 12.05
C HIS A 131 1.95 6.69 11.59
N LEU A 132 3.12 6.04 11.41
CA LEU A 132 3.13 4.60 11.12
C LEU A 132 2.59 3.86 12.34
N THR A 133 1.41 3.26 12.18
CA THR A 133 0.69 2.55 13.25
C THR A 133 0.48 1.10 12.90
N TYR A 134 0.54 0.25 13.91
CA TYR A 134 0.32 -1.19 13.83
C TYR A 134 -0.74 -1.61 14.85
N SER A 135 -1.65 -2.50 14.43
CA SER A 135 -2.58 -3.23 15.28
C SER A 135 -2.48 -4.73 14.96
N PRO A 136 -2.48 -5.63 15.97
CA PRO A 136 -2.55 -7.08 15.73
C PRO A 136 -3.96 -7.55 15.32
N GLU A 137 -4.88 -6.63 15.10
CA GLU A 137 -6.25 -6.90 14.72
C GLU A 137 -6.52 -6.38 13.30
N PRO A 138 -7.26 -7.16 12.47
CA PRO A 138 -7.73 -6.68 11.18
C PRO A 138 -8.88 -5.68 11.37
N VAL A 139 -9.22 -4.94 10.32
CA VAL A 139 -10.48 -4.18 10.29
C VAL A 139 -11.67 -5.16 10.27
N THR A 140 -12.77 -4.81 10.91
CA THR A 140 -13.95 -5.68 11.01
C THR A 140 -14.86 -5.62 9.79
N GLU A 141 -14.86 -4.48 9.10
CA GLU A 141 -15.63 -4.21 7.90
C GLU A 141 -14.73 -3.78 6.75
N ILE A 142 -14.44 -4.70 5.82
CA ILE A 142 -13.48 -4.48 4.72
C ILE A 142 -13.90 -3.31 3.83
N ARG A 143 -15.20 -3.16 3.52
CA ARG A 143 -15.65 -2.16 2.55
C ARG A 143 -15.71 -0.75 3.14
N SER A 144 -16.03 -0.61 4.40
CA SER A 144 -16.02 0.68 5.10
C SER A 144 -14.72 0.94 5.85
N GLY A 145 -13.82 -0.05 5.89
CA GLY A 145 -12.53 0.06 6.54
C GLY A 145 -12.58 0.24 8.07
N LYS A 146 -13.65 -0.23 8.73
CA LYS A 146 -13.83 -0.17 10.18
C LYS A 146 -13.42 -1.47 10.87
#